data_03d53c312e6899865572d4a519029872
#
_entry.id   03d53c312e6899865572d4a519029872
#
_cell.length_a   1.000
_cell.length_b   1.000
_cell.length_c   1.000
_cell.angle_alpha   90.00
_cell.angle_beta   90.00
_cell.angle_gamma   90.00
#
_symmetry.space_group_name_H-M   'P 1'
#
loop_
_entity.id
_entity.type
_entity.pdbx_description
1 polymer ?
#
loop_
_entity_poly.entity_id
_entity_poly.type
_entity_poly.pdbx_seq_one_letter_code
_entity_poly.pdbx_strand_id
1 'polypeptide(L)'
;MAVLQCAATRTVMVIASMVDSGSDGASIIGLRQAVDSRRHDVFGFSMIEVLVSIVIMTIGLLGFAGLFVRSQQAGIEAYDRAQALLLVESMVNRISTNRQTASCYALTPSSGEPYLGVADSGYAGIPACSGYGDAVSQARVDADLTEWNAELQGSAERMGSSNAGGALGARGCIYRDAASGVYTVAVAWQGLTESAVPQNNCGANRYSSESKRRVISVTLKIATLL
;
A
#
# COMPACT_ATOMS: atom_id res chain seq x y z
N MET A 1 7.22 -12.48 -5.57
CA MET A 1 8.15 -12.17 -6.67
C MET A 1 8.02 -13.21 -7.79
N ALA A 2 6.87 -13.42 -8.37
CA ALA A 2 6.65 -14.45 -9.41
C ALA A 2 5.40 -14.21 -10.28
N VAL A 3 5.03 -12.98 -10.62
CA VAL A 3 3.86 -12.68 -11.49
C VAL A 3 4.13 -11.64 -12.59
N LEU A 4 5.37 -11.19 -12.79
CA LEU A 4 5.67 -10.12 -13.77
C LEU A 4 6.53 -10.59 -14.95
N GLN A 5 6.52 -11.87 -15.33
CA GLN A 5 7.35 -12.38 -16.42
C GLN A 5 6.57 -13.01 -17.60
N CYS A 6 5.28 -12.75 -17.74
CA CYS A 6 4.46 -13.39 -18.79
C CYS A 6 3.86 -12.44 -19.85
N ALA A 7 4.30 -11.17 -19.94
CA ALA A 7 3.71 -10.21 -20.90
C ALA A 7 4.66 -9.73 -22.03
N ALA A 8 5.91 -10.18 -22.08
CA ALA A 8 6.89 -9.68 -23.06
C ALA A 8 7.22 -10.61 -24.23
N THR A 9 6.58 -11.80 -24.34
CA THR A 9 6.98 -12.81 -25.34
C THR A 9 5.95 -13.04 -26.45
N ARG A 10 4.92 -12.21 -26.59
CA ARG A 10 3.84 -12.46 -27.56
C ARG A 10 3.77 -11.52 -28.76
N THR A 11 4.72 -10.59 -28.94
CA THR A 11 4.67 -9.62 -30.06
C THR A 11 5.71 -9.87 -31.17
N VAL A 12 6.55 -10.90 -31.08
CA VAL A 12 7.59 -11.18 -32.09
C VAL A 12 7.26 -12.39 -32.99
N MET A 13 6.13 -13.07 -32.84
CA MET A 13 5.85 -14.33 -33.51
C MET A 13 4.70 -14.26 -34.56
N VAL A 14 4.43 -13.14 -35.17
CA VAL A 14 3.36 -13.00 -36.21
C VAL A 14 3.87 -12.57 -37.60
N ILE A 15 5.17 -12.43 -37.86
CA ILE A 15 5.67 -12.04 -39.20
C ILE A 15 6.44 -13.18 -39.94
N ALA A 16 6.31 -14.41 -39.53
CA ALA A 16 7.06 -15.52 -40.17
C ALA A 16 6.18 -16.67 -40.67
N SER A 17 4.98 -16.40 -41.24
CA SER A 17 4.21 -17.47 -41.92
C SER A 17 3.35 -16.95 -43.07
N MET A 18 3.99 -16.47 -44.13
CA MET A 18 3.34 -16.27 -45.43
C MET A 18 4.39 -16.26 -46.55
N VAL A 19 5.06 -17.37 -46.77
CA VAL A 19 5.60 -17.77 -48.09
C VAL A 19 5.74 -19.30 -48.04
N ASP A 20 4.79 -19.99 -48.58
CA ASP A 20 5.02 -21.16 -49.40
C ASP A 20 3.66 -21.71 -49.88
N SER A 21 3.42 -21.66 -51.13
CA SER A 21 2.77 -22.67 -51.94
C SER A 21 2.36 -22.12 -53.32
N GLY A 22 2.90 -22.66 -54.38
CA GLY A 22 2.39 -22.43 -55.74
C GLY A 22 3.45 -22.67 -56.81
N SER A 23 3.78 -23.94 -57.07
CA SER A 23 4.38 -24.38 -58.31
C SER A 23 3.39 -24.22 -59.45
N ASP A 24 3.78 -23.57 -60.56
CA ASP A 24 3.53 -24.11 -61.89
C ASP A 24 4.25 -23.27 -62.97
N GLY A 25 4.83 -23.96 -63.94
CA GLY A 25 5.75 -23.51 -64.92
C GLY A 25 5.17 -22.61 -66.01
N ALA A 26 6.06 -22.00 -66.69
CA ALA A 26 6.19 -21.77 -68.08
C ALA A 26 6.70 -20.41 -68.53
N SER A 27 7.64 -20.49 -69.40
CA SER A 27 7.94 -19.53 -70.48
C SER A 27 8.94 -18.39 -70.18
N ILE A 28 10.14 -18.66 -70.66
CA ILE A 28 11.25 -17.76 -70.89
C ILE A 28 10.88 -16.70 -71.91
N ILE A 29 10.64 -15.47 -71.48
CA ILE A 29 10.77 -14.29 -72.37
C ILE A 29 11.77 -13.36 -71.65
N GLY A 30 12.94 -13.23 -72.26
CA GLY A 30 14.01 -12.39 -71.75
C GLY A 30 13.63 -10.90 -71.72
N LEU A 31 13.20 -10.43 -70.62
CA LEU A 31 13.18 -9.02 -70.27
C LEU A 31 14.48 -8.73 -69.55
N ARG A 32 15.43 -8.10 -70.22
CA ARG A 32 16.54 -7.41 -69.56
C ARG A 32 15.91 -6.37 -68.66
N GLN A 33 15.72 -6.70 -67.39
CA GLN A 33 15.51 -5.71 -66.37
C GLN A 33 16.78 -4.93 -66.23
N ALA A 34 16.76 -3.67 -66.70
CA ALA A 34 17.75 -2.69 -66.31
C ALA A 34 17.65 -2.60 -64.74
N VAL A 35 18.66 -3.13 -64.08
CA VAL A 35 18.89 -2.90 -62.66
C VAL A 35 19.12 -1.40 -62.50
N ASP A 36 18.04 -0.66 -62.25
CA ASP A 36 18.11 0.72 -61.81
C ASP A 36 18.79 0.70 -60.44
N SER A 37 20.09 0.84 -60.50
CA SER A 37 20.96 1.00 -59.32
C SER A 37 20.61 2.35 -58.67
N ARG A 38 19.47 2.41 -57.97
CA ARG A 38 19.21 3.51 -57.08
C ARG A 38 20.33 3.52 -56.04
N ARG A 39 21.28 4.40 -56.28
CA ARG A 39 22.22 4.80 -55.21
C ARG A 39 21.41 5.33 -54.07
N HIS A 40 21.25 4.51 -53.05
CA HIS A 40 20.82 5.01 -51.79
C HIS A 40 21.89 5.95 -51.27
N ASP A 41 21.65 7.25 -51.37
CA ASP A 41 22.50 8.24 -50.73
C ASP A 41 22.49 7.94 -49.23
N VAL A 42 23.61 7.36 -48.78
CA VAL A 42 23.85 7.10 -47.34
C VAL A 42 24.21 8.46 -46.73
N PHE A 43 23.19 9.15 -46.22
CA PHE A 43 23.40 10.37 -45.44
C PHE A 43 24.14 9.99 -44.15
N GLY A 44 25.38 10.45 -44.03
CA GLY A 44 26.14 10.33 -42.78
C GLY A 44 25.58 11.25 -41.71
N PHE A 45 25.48 10.75 -40.47
CA PHE A 45 25.06 11.56 -39.34
C PHE A 45 26.09 12.65 -39.03
N SER A 46 25.63 13.88 -38.84
CA SER A 46 26.46 14.99 -38.39
C SER A 46 26.81 14.81 -36.92
N MET A 47 28.05 15.17 -36.53
CA MET A 47 28.44 15.15 -35.10
C MET A 47 27.50 16.01 -34.21
N ILE A 48 26.97 17.10 -34.74
CA ILE A 48 26.03 17.95 -34.02
C ILE A 48 24.70 17.26 -33.80
N GLU A 49 24.20 16.43 -34.73
CA GLU A 49 22.95 15.70 -34.62
C GLU A 49 23.03 14.64 -33.52
N VAL A 50 24.17 13.96 -33.38
CA VAL A 50 24.42 13.01 -32.29
C VAL A 50 24.46 13.74 -30.94
N LEU A 51 25.12 14.89 -30.87
CA LEU A 51 25.19 15.70 -29.65
C LEU A 51 23.81 16.17 -29.20
N VAL A 52 23.02 16.73 -30.11
CA VAL A 52 21.64 17.20 -29.80
C VAL A 52 20.77 16.03 -29.38
N SER A 53 20.88 14.87 -30.04
CA SER A 53 20.09 13.68 -29.73
C SER A 53 20.39 13.17 -28.30
N ILE A 54 21.66 13.14 -27.90
CA ILE A 54 22.07 12.73 -26.55
C ILE A 54 21.52 13.71 -25.50
N VAL A 55 21.59 15.02 -25.76
CA VAL A 55 21.07 16.05 -24.83
C VAL A 55 19.56 15.90 -24.66
N ILE A 56 18.80 15.74 -25.72
CA ILE A 56 17.35 15.53 -25.64
C ILE A 56 17.03 14.23 -24.88
N MET A 57 17.76 13.15 -25.16
CA MET A 57 17.56 11.86 -24.51
C MET A 57 17.86 11.94 -23.01
N THR A 58 18.93 12.62 -22.59
CA THR A 58 19.27 12.79 -21.17
C THR A 58 18.23 13.61 -20.41
N ILE A 59 17.71 14.69 -21.00
CA ILE A 59 16.65 15.50 -20.40
C ILE A 59 15.35 14.67 -20.25
N GLY A 60 15.02 13.89 -21.28
CA GLY A 60 13.85 12.99 -21.25
C GLY A 60 13.96 11.94 -20.15
N LEU A 61 15.12 11.31 -20.00
CA LEU A 61 15.37 10.29 -18.97
C LEU A 61 15.32 10.88 -17.56
N LEU A 62 15.86 12.11 -17.35
CA LEU A 62 15.76 12.78 -16.04
C LEU A 62 14.32 13.10 -15.67
N GLY A 63 13.51 13.56 -16.61
CA GLY A 63 12.07 13.78 -16.39
C GLY A 63 11.32 12.52 -16.02
N PHE A 64 11.58 11.42 -16.74
CA PHE A 64 11.01 10.11 -16.45
C PHE A 64 11.42 9.58 -15.06
N ALA A 65 12.69 9.69 -14.69
CA ALA A 65 13.18 9.27 -13.38
C ALA A 65 12.47 10.02 -12.24
N GLY A 66 12.23 11.32 -12.38
CA GLY A 66 11.48 12.11 -11.40
C GLY A 66 10.04 11.65 -11.22
N LEU A 67 9.33 11.32 -12.29
CA LEU A 67 7.97 10.77 -12.25
C LEU A 67 7.94 9.38 -11.63
N PHE A 68 8.94 8.55 -11.94
CA PHE A 68 9.05 7.19 -11.39
C PHE A 68 9.18 7.20 -9.87
N VAL A 69 10.04 8.06 -9.30
CA VAL A 69 10.21 8.19 -7.84
C VAL A 69 8.89 8.62 -7.18
N ARG A 70 8.17 9.58 -7.73
CA ARG A 70 6.87 10.02 -7.20
C ARG A 70 5.82 8.92 -7.26
N SER A 71 5.81 8.13 -8.33
CA SER A 71 4.90 6.98 -8.47
C SER A 71 5.17 5.92 -7.40
N GLN A 72 6.44 5.62 -7.11
CA GLN A 72 6.81 4.69 -6.04
C GLN A 72 6.37 5.19 -4.65
N GLN A 73 6.59 6.47 -4.36
CA GLN A 73 6.14 7.06 -3.10
C GLN A 73 4.62 6.97 -2.92
N ALA A 74 3.85 7.28 -3.96
CA ALA A 74 2.40 7.15 -3.93
C ALA A 74 1.96 5.69 -3.74
N GLY A 75 2.66 4.73 -4.34
CA GLY A 75 2.41 3.30 -4.16
C GLY A 75 2.61 2.84 -2.71
N ILE A 76 3.68 3.27 -2.05
CA ILE A 76 3.95 2.96 -0.64
C ILE A 76 2.87 3.57 0.26
N GLU A 77 2.52 4.85 0.07
CA GLU A 77 1.46 5.49 0.89
C GLU A 77 0.09 4.81 0.71
N ALA A 78 -0.22 4.35 -0.50
CA ALA A 78 -1.45 3.59 -0.76
C ALA A 78 -1.44 2.22 -0.05
N TYR A 79 -0.30 1.54 -0.04
CA TYR A 79 -0.12 0.27 0.66
C TYR A 79 -0.29 0.44 2.17
N ASP A 80 0.39 1.43 2.79
CA ASP A 80 0.28 1.72 4.23
C ASP A 80 -1.18 2.03 4.63
N ARG A 81 -1.90 2.78 3.79
CA ARG A 81 -3.31 3.07 4.02
C ARG A 81 -4.19 1.82 3.96
N ALA A 82 -3.93 0.92 3.01
CA ALA A 82 -4.66 -0.34 2.90
C ALA A 82 -4.41 -1.24 4.13
N GLN A 83 -3.17 -1.33 4.58
CA GLN A 83 -2.79 -2.04 5.80
C GLN A 83 -3.49 -1.47 7.03
N ALA A 84 -3.47 -0.14 7.20
CA ALA A 84 -4.13 0.52 8.31
C ALA A 84 -5.65 0.28 8.31
N LEU A 85 -6.29 0.22 7.14
CA LEU A 85 -7.71 -0.11 7.02
C LEU A 85 -8.01 -1.53 7.48
N LEU A 86 -7.21 -2.51 7.07
CA LEU A 86 -7.35 -3.91 7.51
C LEU A 86 -7.21 -4.05 9.03
N LEU A 87 -6.28 -3.31 9.64
CA LEU A 87 -6.11 -3.28 11.10
C LEU A 87 -7.33 -2.70 11.82
N VAL A 88 -7.92 -1.62 11.29
CA VAL A 88 -9.16 -1.06 11.83
C VAL A 88 -10.31 -2.05 11.70
N GLU A 89 -10.50 -2.67 10.53
CA GLU A 89 -11.55 -3.67 10.29
C GLU A 89 -11.40 -4.90 11.20
N SER A 90 -10.17 -5.38 11.41
CA SER A 90 -9.87 -6.48 12.33
C SER A 90 -10.39 -6.17 13.73
N MET A 91 -10.08 -4.99 14.28
CA MET A 91 -10.55 -4.61 15.63
C MET A 91 -12.07 -4.37 15.68
N VAL A 92 -12.65 -3.72 14.66
CA VAL A 92 -14.11 -3.53 14.55
C VAL A 92 -14.85 -4.88 14.60
N ASN A 93 -14.34 -5.89 13.89
CA ASN A 93 -14.91 -7.24 13.88
C ASN A 93 -14.79 -7.91 15.26
N ARG A 94 -13.64 -7.78 15.95
CA ARG A 94 -13.42 -8.32 17.31
C ARG A 94 -14.42 -7.71 18.30
N ILE A 95 -14.55 -6.38 18.32
CA ILE A 95 -15.53 -5.68 19.18
C ILE A 95 -16.96 -6.11 18.85
N SER A 96 -17.30 -6.23 17.57
CA SER A 96 -18.63 -6.62 17.12
C SER A 96 -19.02 -8.05 17.50
N THR A 97 -18.02 -8.94 17.55
CA THR A 97 -18.20 -10.34 17.93
C THR A 97 -18.35 -10.49 19.44
N ASN A 98 -17.62 -9.71 20.25
CA ASN A 98 -17.62 -9.78 21.71
C ASN A 98 -18.42 -8.63 22.34
N ARG A 99 -19.71 -8.52 22.00
CA ARG A 99 -20.59 -7.39 22.33
C ARG A 99 -20.76 -7.15 23.83
N GLN A 100 -20.81 -8.22 24.63
CA GLN A 100 -21.07 -8.12 26.08
C GLN A 100 -19.95 -7.38 26.82
N THR A 101 -18.74 -7.45 26.30
CA THR A 101 -17.55 -6.81 26.86
C THR A 101 -17.03 -5.66 25.99
N ALA A 102 -17.85 -5.14 25.06
CA ALA A 102 -17.43 -4.08 24.13
C ALA A 102 -16.85 -2.85 24.85
N SER A 103 -17.37 -2.51 26.03
CA SER A 103 -16.87 -1.39 26.84
C SER A 103 -15.42 -1.56 27.29
N CYS A 104 -14.94 -2.79 27.41
CA CYS A 104 -13.57 -3.11 27.82
C CYS A 104 -12.52 -2.84 26.74
N TYR A 105 -12.92 -2.78 25.47
CA TYR A 105 -12.02 -2.43 24.39
C TYR A 105 -11.68 -0.94 24.34
N ALA A 106 -12.49 -0.08 25.00
CA ALA A 106 -12.31 1.38 24.97
C ALA A 106 -11.16 1.80 25.88
N LEU A 107 -9.93 1.67 25.42
CA LEU A 107 -8.71 1.96 26.16
C LEU A 107 -8.25 3.41 26.02
N THR A 108 -8.67 4.12 24.97
CA THR A 108 -8.14 5.44 24.63
C THR A 108 -9.16 6.54 24.97
N PRO A 109 -8.83 7.49 25.85
CA PRO A 109 -9.61 8.70 26.05
C PRO A 109 -9.43 9.71 24.91
N SER A 110 -10.14 10.82 24.95
CA SER A 110 -10.10 11.87 23.91
C SER A 110 -8.72 12.51 23.70
N SER A 111 -7.78 12.34 24.66
CA SER A 111 -6.39 12.77 24.51
C SER A 111 -5.60 12.01 23.43
N GLY A 112 -6.04 10.80 23.06
CA GLY A 112 -5.33 9.95 22.11
C GLY A 112 -4.31 9.00 22.74
N GLU A 113 -4.22 8.97 24.06
CA GLU A 113 -3.35 8.08 24.85
C GLU A 113 -4.13 7.48 26.02
N PRO A 114 -3.87 6.24 26.44
CA PRO A 114 -2.93 5.28 25.84
C PRO A 114 -3.38 4.76 24.47
N TYR A 115 -2.42 4.19 23.72
CA TYR A 115 -2.63 3.52 22.44
C TYR A 115 -1.85 2.21 22.39
N LEU A 116 -2.22 1.31 21.49
CA LEU A 116 -1.50 0.08 21.18
C LEU A 116 -0.56 0.27 19.98
N GLY A 117 0.38 -0.63 19.78
CA GLY A 117 1.29 -0.66 18.63
C GLY A 117 2.75 -0.47 19.02
N VAL A 118 3.35 0.69 18.73
CA VAL A 118 4.78 0.93 18.95
C VAL A 118 5.14 0.78 20.43
N ALA A 119 6.34 0.25 20.72
CA ALA A 119 6.82 -0.08 22.06
C ALA A 119 6.74 1.07 23.08
N ASP A 120 6.86 2.33 22.65
CA ASP A 120 6.72 3.52 23.48
C ASP A 120 5.31 4.13 23.35
N SER A 121 4.30 3.33 23.65
CA SER A 121 2.90 3.75 23.48
C SER A 121 2.28 4.45 24.69
N GLY A 122 2.99 4.51 25.82
CA GLY A 122 2.39 4.92 27.09
C GLY A 122 1.33 3.95 27.63
N TYR A 123 1.19 2.78 27.01
CA TYR A 123 0.23 1.75 27.40
C TYR A 123 0.80 0.89 28.52
N ALA A 124 0.22 1.01 29.70
CA ALA A 124 0.70 0.34 30.92
C ALA A 124 0.16 -1.10 31.09
N GLY A 125 -0.54 -1.64 30.12
CA GLY A 125 -1.16 -2.97 30.15
C GLY A 125 -2.60 -2.95 29.65
N ILE A 126 -3.21 -4.15 29.57
CA ILE A 126 -4.61 -4.29 29.13
C ILE A 126 -5.52 -3.83 30.29
N PRO A 127 -6.48 -2.93 30.07
CA PRO A 127 -7.40 -2.48 31.13
C PRO A 127 -8.15 -3.68 31.73
N ALA A 128 -8.26 -3.72 33.03
CA ALA A 128 -9.05 -4.75 33.70
C ALA A 128 -10.52 -4.67 33.27
N CYS A 129 -11.00 -5.72 32.63
CA CYS A 129 -12.38 -5.85 32.18
C CYS A 129 -13.23 -6.51 33.28
N SER A 130 -13.58 -5.76 34.35
CA SER A 130 -14.44 -6.25 35.41
C SER A 130 -15.84 -5.66 35.30
N GLY A 131 -16.87 -6.48 35.60
CA GLY A 131 -18.27 -6.03 35.61
C GLY A 131 -19.00 -6.10 34.25
N TYR A 132 -18.35 -6.57 33.19
CA TYR A 132 -18.94 -6.76 31.88
C TYR A 132 -18.75 -8.20 31.39
N GLY A 133 -19.79 -8.85 30.95
CA GLY A 133 -19.72 -10.22 30.43
C GLY A 133 -19.29 -11.27 31.47
N ASP A 134 -18.95 -12.43 30.99
CA ASP A 134 -18.38 -13.53 31.74
C ASP A 134 -16.86 -13.60 31.66
N ALA A 135 -16.24 -14.49 32.43
CA ALA A 135 -14.77 -14.63 32.47
C ALA A 135 -14.18 -15.02 31.10
N VAL A 136 -14.93 -15.76 30.27
CA VAL A 136 -14.47 -16.17 28.94
C VAL A 136 -14.45 -14.97 28.00
N SER A 137 -15.53 -14.17 28.00
CA SER A 137 -15.61 -12.94 27.20
C SER A 137 -14.56 -11.90 27.61
N GLN A 138 -14.28 -11.80 28.93
CA GLN A 138 -13.21 -10.92 29.43
C GLN A 138 -11.83 -11.36 29.00
N ALA A 139 -11.52 -12.66 29.12
CA ALA A 139 -10.25 -13.21 28.62
C ALA A 139 -10.09 -13.03 27.11
N ARG A 140 -11.20 -13.03 26.37
CA ARG A 140 -11.19 -12.74 24.93
C ARG A 140 -10.77 -11.31 24.62
N VAL A 141 -11.21 -10.31 25.40
CA VAL A 141 -10.76 -8.91 25.25
C VAL A 141 -9.24 -8.81 25.36
N ASP A 142 -8.68 -9.47 26.39
CA ASP A 142 -7.24 -9.46 26.63
C ASP A 142 -6.46 -10.08 25.45
N ALA A 143 -6.95 -11.22 24.95
CA ALA A 143 -6.36 -11.87 23.79
C ALA A 143 -6.45 -10.98 22.53
N ASP A 144 -7.63 -10.41 22.27
CA ASP A 144 -7.89 -9.56 21.10
C ASP A 144 -7.00 -8.30 21.09
N LEU A 145 -6.87 -7.62 22.24
CA LEU A 145 -6.01 -6.44 22.37
C LEU A 145 -4.53 -6.78 22.25
N THR A 146 -4.09 -7.92 22.82
CA THR A 146 -2.71 -8.40 22.71
C THR A 146 -2.36 -8.74 21.26
N GLU A 147 -3.24 -9.47 20.57
CA GLU A 147 -3.05 -9.86 19.19
C GLU A 147 -3.05 -8.63 18.27
N TRP A 148 -4.00 -7.71 18.47
CA TRP A 148 -4.04 -6.46 17.69
C TRP A 148 -2.80 -5.59 17.93
N ASN A 149 -2.31 -5.52 19.16
CA ASN A 149 -1.04 -4.84 19.46
C ASN A 149 0.12 -5.45 18.67
N ALA A 150 0.18 -6.78 18.55
CA ALA A 150 1.19 -7.47 17.75
C ALA A 150 1.01 -7.19 16.24
N GLU A 151 -0.25 -7.20 15.74
CA GLU A 151 -0.57 -6.86 14.34
C GLU A 151 -0.11 -5.43 14.01
N LEU A 152 -0.37 -4.45 14.87
CA LEU A 152 0.09 -3.07 14.72
C LEU A 152 1.62 -2.95 14.68
N GLN A 153 2.33 -3.83 15.40
CA GLN A 153 3.79 -3.92 15.39
C GLN A 153 4.33 -4.71 14.17
N GLY A 154 3.47 -5.11 13.24
CA GLY A 154 3.86 -5.79 12.02
C GLY A 154 4.19 -7.26 12.17
N SER A 155 3.64 -7.93 13.17
CA SER A 155 3.90 -9.37 13.43
C SER A 155 3.41 -10.31 12.33
N ALA A 156 2.51 -9.85 11.46
CA ALA A 156 1.97 -10.63 10.35
C ALA A 156 3.02 -10.98 9.29
N GLU A 157 4.05 -10.15 9.14
CA GLU A 157 5.15 -10.36 8.21
C GLU A 157 6.48 -10.29 8.95
N ARG A 158 7.36 -11.25 8.71
CA ARG A 158 8.67 -11.33 9.37
C ARG A 158 9.82 -11.37 8.37
N MET A 159 10.86 -10.60 8.67
CA MET A 159 12.15 -10.70 7.98
C MET A 159 13.19 -11.22 8.99
N GLY A 160 13.46 -12.50 8.94
CA GLY A 160 14.27 -13.17 9.98
C GLY A 160 13.58 -13.14 11.34
N SER A 161 14.21 -12.55 12.34
CA SER A 161 13.67 -12.40 13.70
C SER A 161 12.89 -11.10 13.92
N SER A 162 12.91 -10.16 12.98
CA SER A 162 12.26 -8.85 13.10
C SER A 162 10.91 -8.82 12.41
N ASN A 163 9.94 -8.11 12.99
CA ASN A 163 8.67 -7.82 12.34
C ASN A 163 8.91 -6.86 11.18
N ALA A 164 8.33 -7.15 10.02
CA ALA A 164 8.51 -6.38 8.78
C ALA A 164 7.19 -5.89 8.19
N GLY A 165 6.06 -6.35 8.72
CA GLY A 165 4.74 -5.95 8.28
C GLY A 165 4.23 -4.68 8.97
N GLY A 166 3.10 -4.19 8.48
CA GLY A 166 2.41 -3.03 9.03
C GLY A 166 2.92 -1.68 8.55
N ALA A 167 2.09 -0.66 8.74
CA ALA A 167 2.43 0.71 8.41
C ALA A 167 3.48 1.28 9.39
N LEU A 168 4.35 2.16 8.90
CA LEU A 168 5.47 2.69 9.68
C LEU A 168 5.02 3.39 10.97
N GLY A 169 5.42 2.84 12.12
CA GLY A 169 5.10 3.39 13.43
C GLY A 169 3.60 3.35 13.74
N ALA A 170 2.89 2.30 13.31
CA ALA A 170 1.46 2.18 13.50
C ALA A 170 1.07 2.20 14.98
N ARG A 171 0.04 2.99 15.28
CA ARG A 171 -0.56 3.17 16.60
C ARG A 171 -2.07 3.01 16.49
N GLY A 172 -2.65 2.22 17.38
CA GLY A 172 -4.07 1.93 17.39
C GLY A 172 -4.76 2.50 18.63
N CYS A 173 -5.87 3.18 18.41
CA CYS A 173 -6.68 3.80 19.45
C CYS A 173 -8.12 3.30 19.37
N ILE A 174 -8.73 3.11 20.52
CA ILE A 174 -10.14 2.71 20.60
C ILE A 174 -10.84 3.64 21.58
N TYR A 175 -11.64 4.53 21.04
CA TYR A 175 -12.42 5.51 21.81
C TYR A 175 -13.84 5.01 22.01
N ARG A 176 -14.47 5.45 23.10
CA ARG A 176 -15.91 5.32 23.33
C ARG A 176 -16.48 6.64 23.80
N ASP A 177 -17.46 7.13 23.08
CA ASP A 177 -18.28 8.24 23.58
C ASP A 177 -19.34 7.69 24.53
N ALA A 178 -19.27 8.09 25.80
CA ALA A 178 -20.17 7.62 26.83
C ALA A 178 -21.63 8.09 26.63
N ALA A 179 -21.83 9.25 25.99
CA ALA A 179 -23.17 9.82 25.76
C ALA A 179 -23.92 9.11 24.63
N SER A 180 -23.26 8.90 23.49
CA SER A 180 -23.86 8.29 22.30
C SER A 180 -23.70 6.75 22.26
N GLY A 181 -22.76 6.19 23.04
CA GLY A 181 -22.37 4.79 22.99
C GLY A 181 -21.66 4.39 21.71
N VAL A 182 -21.14 5.37 20.95
CA VAL A 182 -20.41 5.15 19.72
C VAL A 182 -18.96 4.83 20.03
N TYR A 183 -18.43 3.79 19.41
CA TYR A 183 -17.02 3.45 19.42
C TYR A 183 -16.35 4.02 18.17
N THR A 184 -15.11 4.47 18.31
CA THR A 184 -14.27 4.88 17.19
C THR A 184 -12.95 4.12 17.27
N VAL A 185 -12.70 3.25 16.32
CA VAL A 185 -11.42 2.58 16.15
C VAL A 185 -10.59 3.40 15.17
N ALA A 186 -9.39 3.76 15.56
CA ALA A 186 -8.48 4.56 14.73
C ALA A 186 -7.09 3.93 14.69
N VAL A 187 -6.46 3.97 13.52
CA VAL A 187 -5.05 3.61 13.33
C VAL A 187 -4.33 4.82 12.75
N ALA A 188 -3.25 5.21 13.43
CA ALA A 188 -2.33 6.27 13.00
C ALA A 188 -1.01 5.66 12.55
N TRP A 189 -0.38 6.27 11.52
CA TRP A 189 0.96 5.89 11.03
C TRP A 189 1.71 7.09 10.46
N GLN A 190 2.99 6.91 10.16
CA GLN A 190 3.82 7.96 9.57
C GLN A 190 3.81 7.84 8.04
N GLY A 191 3.30 8.86 7.35
CA GLY A 191 3.39 8.99 5.90
C GLY A 191 4.75 9.52 5.45
N LEU A 192 5.06 9.33 4.18
CA LEU A 192 6.31 9.80 3.56
C LEU A 192 6.26 11.30 3.23
N THR A 193 5.10 11.78 2.80
CA THR A 193 4.89 13.17 2.39
C THR A 193 4.14 13.96 3.46
N GLU A 194 4.19 15.28 3.40
CA GLU A 194 3.40 16.15 4.27
C GLU A 194 1.96 16.31 3.74
N SER A 195 1.00 16.41 4.66
CA SER A 195 -0.42 16.65 4.39
C SER A 195 -1.06 17.50 5.48
N ALA A 196 -2.36 17.74 5.37
CA ALA A 196 -3.12 18.37 6.45
C ALA A 196 -3.04 17.52 7.74
N VAL A 197 -2.93 18.20 8.88
CA VAL A 197 -2.88 17.55 10.19
C VAL A 197 -4.23 16.89 10.49
N PRO A 198 -4.26 15.59 10.85
CA PRO A 198 -5.49 14.91 11.20
C PRO A 198 -6.11 15.48 12.47
N GLN A 199 -7.44 15.59 12.52
CA GLN A 199 -8.17 16.05 13.71
C GLN A 199 -8.27 14.99 14.81
N ASN A 200 -8.19 13.71 14.45
CA ASN A 200 -8.17 12.62 15.42
C ASN A 200 -6.83 12.60 16.16
N ASN A 201 -6.88 12.47 17.50
CA ASN A 201 -5.72 12.58 18.37
C ASN A 201 -4.92 11.27 18.50
N CYS A 202 -5.27 10.20 17.82
CA CYS A 202 -4.53 8.94 17.87
C CYS A 202 -3.06 9.16 17.49
N GLY A 203 -2.14 8.87 18.40
CA GLY A 203 -0.71 9.06 18.19
C GLY A 203 -0.28 10.52 17.96
N ALA A 204 -1.06 11.52 18.42
CA ALA A 204 -0.70 12.92 18.30
C ALA A 204 0.65 13.22 18.99
N ASN A 205 1.49 14.03 18.36
CA ASN A 205 2.84 14.41 18.82
C ASN A 205 3.82 13.22 18.98
N ARG A 206 3.54 12.08 18.35
CA ARG A 206 4.38 10.86 18.43
C ARG A 206 5.13 10.55 17.14
N TYR A 207 5.06 11.44 16.16
CA TYR A 207 5.72 11.33 14.86
C TYR A 207 6.71 12.48 14.66
N SER A 208 7.59 12.38 13.68
CA SER A 208 8.59 13.42 13.37
C SER A 208 7.95 14.78 13.05
N SER A 209 6.75 14.79 12.48
CA SER A 209 5.92 15.96 12.21
C SER A 209 4.46 15.55 12.18
N GLU A 210 3.57 16.41 12.72
CA GLU A 210 2.12 16.19 12.64
C GLU A 210 1.58 16.24 11.22
N SER A 211 2.23 16.97 10.31
CA SER A 211 1.89 16.97 8.88
C SER A 211 2.18 15.65 8.18
N LYS A 212 3.05 14.81 8.75
CA LYS A 212 3.33 13.44 8.28
C LYS A 212 2.47 12.37 8.95
N ARG A 213 1.77 12.71 10.02
CA ARG A 213 0.84 11.78 10.66
C ARG A 213 -0.36 11.54 9.75
N ARG A 214 -0.67 10.26 9.52
CA ARG A 214 -1.87 9.79 8.83
C ARG A 214 -2.76 9.09 9.83
N VAL A 215 -4.06 9.25 9.72
CA VAL A 215 -5.02 8.55 10.56
C VAL A 215 -6.18 8.07 9.70
N ILE A 216 -6.59 6.84 9.92
CA ILE A 216 -7.84 6.30 9.43
C ILE A 216 -8.69 5.88 10.63
N SER A 217 -9.97 6.12 10.59
CA SER A 217 -10.88 5.73 11.67
C SER A 217 -12.23 5.26 11.14
N VAL A 218 -12.82 4.32 11.86
CA VAL A 218 -14.17 3.80 11.61
C VAL A 218 -14.95 3.89 12.90
N THR A 219 -16.19 4.35 12.80
CA THR A 219 -17.13 4.40 13.90
C THR A 219 -18.11 3.23 13.84
N LEU A 220 -18.41 2.65 15.01
CA LEU A 220 -19.41 1.61 15.14
C LEU A 220 -20.29 1.85 16.38
N LYS A 221 -21.52 1.40 16.30
CA LYS A 221 -22.45 1.40 17.43
C LYS A 221 -22.90 -0.03 17.70
N ILE A 222 -22.71 -0.49 18.92
CA ILE A 222 -23.16 -1.81 19.35
C ILE A 222 -24.60 -1.68 19.81
N ALA A 223 -25.50 -2.43 19.17
CA ALA A 223 -26.89 -2.51 19.63
C ALA A 223 -26.96 -3.30 20.94
N THR A 224 -27.55 -2.73 21.96
CA THR A 224 -28.00 -3.46 23.18
C THR A 224 -29.23 -4.27 22.81
N LEU A 225 -29.09 -5.59 22.81
CA LEU A 225 -30.22 -6.50 22.73
C LEU A 225 -30.91 -6.48 24.11
N LEU A 226 -32.14 -5.95 24.17
CA LEU A 226 -33.00 -6.00 25.35
C LEU A 226 -33.50 -7.43 25.60
#